data_1fcad9941e89e604408b05e0f035932c
#
_entry.id   1fcad9941e89e604408b05e0f035932c
#
_cell.length_a   1.000
_cell.length_b   1.000
_cell.length_c   1.000
_cell.angle_alpha   90.00
_cell.angle_beta   90.00
_cell.angle_gamma   90.00
#
_symmetry.space_group_name_H-M   'P 1'
#
loop_
_entity.id
_entity.type
_entity.pdbx_description
1 polymer ?
#
loop_
_entity_poly.entity_id
_entity_poly.type
_entity_poly.pdbx_seq_one_letter_code
_entity_poly.pdbx_strand_id
1 'polypeptide(L)'
;MLLSLYLAVLDDQSKEEQFIDVYNTYKRLVYHTAYKIMGDSYLAEDVLQEVFLYVAKNFSKIHRENCHELAAYLVSCSRSRAYDMLRKQREELLEEIPDAPDGAPVPDDAAVSTDNIQHLTELIRQMKPMYRDPLRLLAMGYTNREIAESLGLTDDVVRIRLFRGGKLLWKELNSRE
;
A
#
# COMPACT_ATOMS: atom_id res chain seq x y z
N MET A 1 -5.21 6.29 -20.46
CA MET A 1 -3.87 6.58 -21.00
C MET A 1 -2.74 5.87 -20.23
N LEU A 2 -2.64 5.97 -18.90
CA LEU A 2 -1.58 5.30 -18.11
C LEU A 2 -1.61 3.77 -18.20
N LEU A 3 -2.78 3.16 -18.15
CA LEU A 3 -2.92 1.70 -18.23
C LEU A 3 -2.33 1.12 -19.53
N SER A 4 -2.55 1.78 -20.66
CA SER A 4 -1.98 1.36 -21.96
C SER A 4 -0.45 1.37 -21.95
N LEU A 5 0.17 2.30 -21.22
CA LEU A 5 1.63 2.34 -21.06
C LEU A 5 2.14 1.14 -20.28
N TYR A 6 1.46 0.76 -19.19
CA TYR A 6 1.84 -0.41 -18.40
C TYR A 6 1.71 -1.70 -19.20
N LEU A 7 0.64 -1.84 -19.98
CA LEU A 7 0.41 -3.02 -20.83
C LEU A 7 1.47 -3.14 -21.94
N ALA A 8 1.93 -2.01 -22.48
CA ALA A 8 2.99 -2.00 -23.50
C ALA A 8 4.35 -2.49 -22.98
N VAL A 9 4.60 -2.38 -21.66
CA VAL A 9 5.86 -2.83 -21.03
C VAL A 9 5.71 -4.09 -20.20
N LEU A 10 4.53 -4.72 -20.22
CA LEU A 10 4.26 -5.96 -19.50
C LEU A 10 5.19 -7.07 -20.00
N ASP A 11 5.85 -7.75 -19.07
CA ASP A 11 6.84 -8.77 -19.36
C ASP A 11 6.24 -10.07 -19.96
N ASP A 12 4.94 -10.26 -19.79
CA ASP A 12 4.19 -11.38 -20.34
C ASP A 12 2.78 -10.93 -20.74
N GLN A 13 2.56 -10.72 -22.02
CA GLN A 13 1.28 -10.24 -22.57
C GLN A 13 0.10 -11.20 -22.30
N SER A 14 0.37 -12.48 -22.08
CA SER A 14 -0.69 -13.45 -21.72
C SER A 14 -1.32 -13.19 -20.35
N LYS A 15 -0.72 -12.31 -19.55
CA LYS A 15 -1.16 -11.94 -18.19
C LYS A 15 -1.82 -10.56 -18.10
N GLU A 16 -2.20 -9.99 -19.24
CA GLU A 16 -2.78 -8.65 -19.33
C GLU A 16 -4.01 -8.49 -18.42
N GLU A 17 -4.97 -9.41 -18.47
CA GLU A 17 -6.17 -9.36 -17.63
C GLU A 17 -5.81 -9.40 -16.13
N GLN A 18 -4.88 -10.26 -15.74
CA GLN A 18 -4.43 -10.38 -14.36
C GLN A 18 -3.74 -9.10 -13.88
N PHE A 19 -2.95 -8.45 -14.74
CA PHE A 19 -2.33 -7.17 -14.41
C PHE A 19 -3.38 -6.06 -14.23
N ILE A 20 -4.38 -5.99 -15.11
CA ILE A 20 -5.49 -5.04 -15.01
C ILE A 20 -6.23 -5.21 -13.68
N ASP A 21 -6.50 -6.45 -13.27
CA ASP A 21 -7.16 -6.74 -11.99
C ASP A 21 -6.31 -6.28 -10.80
N VAL A 22 -5.01 -6.56 -10.82
CA VAL A 22 -4.06 -6.12 -9.79
C VAL A 22 -4.02 -4.59 -9.74
N TYR A 23 -3.88 -3.92 -10.88
CA TYR A 23 -3.88 -2.47 -10.95
C TYR A 23 -5.15 -1.87 -10.37
N ASN A 24 -6.31 -2.33 -10.80
CA ASN A 24 -7.59 -1.79 -10.34
C ASN A 24 -7.83 -2.02 -8.85
N THR A 25 -7.40 -3.17 -8.33
CA THR A 25 -7.55 -3.54 -6.92
C THR A 25 -6.64 -2.71 -6.02
N TYR A 26 -5.38 -2.48 -6.42
CA TYR A 26 -4.36 -1.95 -5.52
C TYR A 26 -3.91 -0.52 -5.81
N LYS A 27 -4.32 0.12 -6.92
CA LYS A 27 -3.92 1.49 -7.25
C LYS A 27 -4.20 2.51 -6.14
N ARG A 28 -5.32 2.36 -5.42
CA ARG A 28 -5.66 3.23 -4.29
C ARG A 28 -4.74 3.01 -3.09
N LEU A 29 -4.41 1.76 -2.79
CA LEU A 29 -3.48 1.42 -1.72
C LEU A 29 -2.10 2.03 -1.97
N VAL A 30 -1.57 1.86 -3.18
CA VAL A 30 -0.28 2.43 -3.61
C VAL A 30 -0.32 3.96 -3.53
N TYR A 31 -1.35 4.59 -4.10
CA TYR A 31 -1.51 6.04 -4.07
C TYR A 31 -1.58 6.59 -2.63
N HIS A 32 -2.44 6.02 -1.78
CA HIS A 32 -2.58 6.50 -0.40
C HIS A 32 -1.31 6.29 0.43
N THR A 33 -0.58 5.19 0.19
CA THR A 33 0.71 4.95 0.83
C THR A 33 1.72 6.02 0.43
N ALA A 34 1.82 6.32 -0.86
CA ALA A 34 2.68 7.37 -1.39
C ALA A 34 2.26 8.75 -0.85
N TYR A 35 0.98 9.08 -0.90
CA TYR A 35 0.45 10.36 -0.44
C TYR A 35 0.74 10.63 1.05
N LYS A 36 0.65 9.62 1.90
CA LYS A 36 0.99 9.76 3.33
C LYS A 36 2.44 10.15 3.56
N ILE A 37 3.34 9.79 2.66
CA ILE A 37 4.78 10.08 2.76
C ILE A 37 5.10 11.41 2.07
N MET A 38 4.58 11.61 0.87
CA MET A 38 4.92 12.77 0.03
C MET A 38 4.18 14.05 0.44
N GLY A 39 2.94 13.92 0.97
CA GLY A 39 2.08 15.06 1.30
C GLY A 39 1.56 15.85 0.08
N ASP A 40 1.92 15.43 -1.12
CA ASP A 40 1.58 16.07 -2.40
C ASP A 40 0.93 15.07 -3.35
N SER A 41 -0.16 15.48 -4.02
CA SER A 41 -0.92 14.61 -4.91
C SER A 41 -0.19 14.28 -6.21
N TYR A 42 0.55 15.23 -6.77
CA TYR A 42 1.30 15.01 -8.01
C TYR A 42 2.47 14.05 -7.78
N LEU A 43 3.21 14.26 -6.70
CA LEU A 43 4.30 13.37 -6.32
C LEU A 43 3.79 11.97 -5.96
N ALA A 44 2.63 11.87 -5.33
CA ALA A 44 2.00 10.57 -5.05
C ALA A 44 1.58 9.84 -6.32
N GLU A 45 1.10 10.57 -7.34
CA GLU A 45 0.80 9.99 -8.66
C GLU A 45 2.07 9.54 -9.39
N ASP A 46 3.17 10.27 -9.28
CA ASP A 46 4.45 9.88 -9.87
C ASP A 46 4.96 8.58 -9.22
N VAL A 47 4.89 8.46 -7.89
CA VAL A 47 5.22 7.22 -7.19
C VAL A 47 4.32 6.07 -7.65
N LEU A 48 3.01 6.29 -7.78
CA LEU A 48 2.05 5.30 -8.28
C LEU A 48 2.48 4.79 -9.67
N GLN A 49 2.84 5.71 -10.57
CA GLN A 49 3.26 5.38 -11.92
C GLN A 49 4.55 4.55 -11.92
N GLU A 50 5.56 4.95 -11.16
CA GLU A 50 6.82 4.22 -11.06
C GLU A 50 6.64 2.81 -10.49
N VAL A 51 5.81 2.66 -9.45
CA VAL A 51 5.51 1.35 -8.85
C VAL A 51 4.86 0.42 -9.87
N PHE A 52 3.83 0.87 -10.57
CA PHE A 52 3.15 0.01 -11.54
C PHE A 52 3.93 -0.22 -12.82
N LEU A 53 4.81 0.68 -13.23
CA LEU A 53 5.80 0.42 -14.29
C LEU A 53 6.77 -0.70 -13.89
N TYR A 54 7.27 -0.65 -12.66
CA TYR A 54 8.14 -1.70 -12.14
C TYR A 54 7.41 -3.04 -12.04
N VAL A 55 6.18 -3.03 -11.52
CA VAL A 55 5.31 -4.22 -11.42
C VAL A 55 5.06 -4.82 -12.80
N ALA A 56 4.72 -4.03 -13.81
CA ALA A 56 4.48 -4.50 -15.16
C ALA A 56 5.71 -5.19 -15.77
N LYS A 57 6.90 -4.59 -15.62
CA LYS A 57 8.17 -5.14 -16.12
C LYS A 57 8.62 -6.42 -15.41
N ASN A 58 8.06 -6.74 -14.27
CA ASN A 58 8.44 -7.89 -13.44
C ASN A 58 7.24 -8.75 -13.06
N PHE A 59 6.12 -8.61 -13.74
CA PHE A 59 4.84 -9.19 -13.33
C PHE A 59 4.86 -10.71 -13.24
N SER A 60 5.60 -11.37 -14.10
CA SER A 60 5.78 -12.83 -14.11
C SER A 60 6.51 -13.35 -12.89
N LYS A 61 7.36 -12.53 -12.25
CA LYS A 61 8.18 -12.90 -11.10
C LYS A 61 7.49 -12.61 -9.75
N ILE A 62 6.40 -11.86 -9.77
CA ILE A 62 5.70 -11.44 -8.56
C ILE A 62 4.72 -12.53 -8.14
N HIS A 63 4.82 -12.99 -6.88
CA HIS A 63 3.86 -13.91 -6.29
C HIS A 63 2.51 -13.23 -6.09
N ARG A 64 1.46 -13.80 -6.67
CA ARG A 64 0.10 -13.22 -6.69
C ARG A 64 -0.97 -14.11 -6.07
N GLU A 65 -0.58 -15.30 -5.67
CA GLU A 65 -1.50 -16.30 -5.11
C GLU A 65 -2.08 -15.86 -3.76
N ASN A 66 -1.30 -15.07 -3.00
CA ASN A 66 -1.72 -14.51 -1.73
C ASN A 66 -1.93 -12.99 -1.87
N CYS A 67 -3.20 -12.56 -1.81
CA CYS A 67 -3.57 -11.15 -1.94
C CYS A 67 -2.95 -10.25 -0.86
N HIS A 68 -2.65 -10.79 0.32
CA HIS A 68 -2.06 -10.01 1.41
C HIS A 68 -0.55 -9.83 1.22
N GLU A 69 0.14 -10.87 0.74
CA GLU A 69 1.56 -10.76 0.38
C GLU A 69 1.75 -9.77 -0.77
N LEU A 70 0.87 -9.81 -1.76
CA LEU A 70 0.89 -8.85 -2.86
C LEU A 70 0.63 -7.42 -2.37
N ALA A 71 -0.37 -7.22 -1.50
CA ALA A 71 -0.63 -5.90 -0.91
C ALA A 71 0.57 -5.37 -0.12
N ALA A 72 1.17 -6.20 0.74
CA ALA A 72 2.36 -5.85 1.51
C ALA A 72 3.56 -5.51 0.61
N TYR A 73 3.77 -6.30 -0.44
CA TYR A 73 4.80 -6.04 -1.44
C TYR A 73 4.61 -4.69 -2.12
N LEU A 74 3.38 -4.38 -2.56
CA LEU A 74 3.06 -3.10 -3.20
C LEU A 74 3.23 -1.91 -2.26
N VAL A 75 2.85 -2.07 -0.97
CA VAL A 75 3.11 -1.05 0.06
C VAL A 75 4.60 -0.83 0.24
N SER A 76 5.39 -1.88 0.33
CA SER A 76 6.86 -1.79 0.45
C SER A 76 7.48 -1.09 -0.76
N CYS A 77 7.09 -1.46 -1.98
CA CYS A 77 7.52 -0.79 -3.21
C CYS A 77 7.16 0.70 -3.21
N SER A 78 5.92 1.03 -2.79
CA SER A 78 5.43 2.40 -2.73
C SER A 78 6.24 3.26 -1.76
N ARG A 79 6.52 2.73 -0.57
CA ARG A 79 7.33 3.40 0.45
C ARG A 79 8.77 3.61 -0.02
N SER A 80 9.41 2.58 -0.55
CA SER A 80 10.77 2.68 -1.08
C SER A 80 10.88 3.77 -2.15
N ARG A 81 9.94 3.79 -3.11
CA ARG A 81 9.94 4.80 -4.18
C ARG A 81 9.69 6.20 -3.67
N ALA A 82 8.75 6.36 -2.73
CA ALA A 82 8.46 7.66 -2.12
C ALA A 82 9.68 8.22 -1.36
N TYR A 83 10.35 7.40 -0.55
CA TYR A 83 11.56 7.83 0.15
C TYR A 83 12.74 8.09 -0.78
N ASP A 84 12.93 7.29 -1.83
CA ASP A 84 13.95 7.55 -2.84
C ASP A 84 13.73 8.89 -3.56
N MET A 85 12.46 9.22 -3.86
CA MET A 85 12.10 10.49 -4.48
C MET A 85 12.36 11.67 -3.54
N LEU A 86 11.99 11.56 -2.26
CA LEU A 86 12.28 12.59 -1.25
C LEU A 86 13.78 12.79 -1.07
N ARG A 87 14.57 11.71 -1.06
CA ARG A 87 16.03 11.79 -0.96
C ARG A 87 16.62 12.53 -2.14
N LYS A 88 16.20 12.22 -3.38
CA LYS A 88 16.66 12.93 -4.58
C LYS A 88 16.32 14.42 -4.55
N GLN A 89 15.07 14.78 -4.18
CA GLN A 89 14.68 16.17 -4.05
C GLN A 89 15.53 16.91 -3.00
N ARG A 90 15.87 16.26 -1.90
CA ARG A 90 16.73 16.84 -0.86
C ARG A 90 18.16 17.02 -1.38
N GLU A 91 18.71 16.04 -2.10
CA GLU A 91 20.04 16.13 -2.71
C GLU A 91 20.10 17.29 -3.72
N GLU A 92 19.09 17.43 -4.60
CA GLU A 92 18.98 18.55 -5.54
C GLU A 92 18.91 19.91 -4.83
N LEU A 93 18.13 20.02 -3.75
CA LEU A 93 18.05 21.25 -2.94
C LEU A 93 19.35 21.55 -2.20
N LEU A 94 20.13 20.55 -1.79
CA LEU A 94 21.42 20.74 -1.11
C LEU A 94 22.54 21.14 -2.07
N GLU A 95 22.47 20.75 -3.34
CA GLU A 95 23.39 21.24 -4.37
C GLU A 95 23.20 22.73 -4.65
N GLU A 96 21.99 23.27 -4.42
CA GLU A 96 21.69 24.70 -4.55
C GLU A 96 22.01 25.55 -3.30
N ILE A 97 22.24 24.92 -2.12
CA ILE A 97 22.50 25.60 -0.85
C ILE A 97 23.69 24.92 -0.14
N PRO A 98 24.92 25.40 -0.29
CA PRO A 98 26.06 24.89 0.48
C PRO A 98 25.97 25.41 1.91
N ASP A 99 25.60 24.57 2.85
CA ASP A 99 25.56 24.70 4.31
C ASP A 99 24.15 24.48 4.91
N ALA A 100 23.66 23.27 4.87
CA ALA A 100 22.60 22.82 5.77
C ALA A 100 23.11 21.68 6.66
N PRO A 101 22.94 21.73 8.02
CA PRO A 101 23.46 20.70 8.90
C PRO A 101 22.76 19.37 8.67
N ASP A 102 23.57 18.33 8.59
CA ASP A 102 23.18 16.92 8.59
C ASP A 102 22.22 16.59 9.73
N GLY A 103 21.12 15.91 9.39
CA GLY A 103 20.46 15.08 10.37
C GLY A 103 19.01 15.38 10.69
N ALA A 104 18.09 14.99 9.80
CA ALA A 104 16.86 14.39 10.31
C ALA A 104 17.00 12.86 10.12
N PRO A 105 16.86 12.05 11.19
CA PRO A 105 16.88 10.60 11.03
C PRO A 105 15.68 10.22 10.17
N VAL A 106 15.94 9.58 9.03
CA VAL A 106 14.95 8.79 8.33
C VAL A 106 14.43 7.79 9.37
N PRO A 107 13.12 7.71 9.65
CA PRO A 107 12.62 6.68 10.54
C PRO A 107 13.12 5.34 10.00
N ASP A 108 13.91 4.64 10.81
CA ASP A 108 14.33 3.28 10.52
C ASP A 108 13.03 2.49 10.40
N ASP A 109 12.60 2.25 9.15
CA ASP A 109 11.47 1.39 8.88
C ASP A 109 11.88 0.02 9.39
N ALA A 110 11.42 -0.30 10.61
CA ALA A 110 11.43 -1.66 11.07
C ALA A 110 10.83 -2.48 9.93
N ALA A 111 11.68 -3.18 9.21
CA ALA A 111 11.27 -4.09 8.16
C ALA A 111 10.19 -4.96 8.76
N VAL A 112 8.93 -4.71 8.36
CA VAL A 112 7.82 -5.55 8.82
C VAL A 112 8.16 -6.91 8.25
N SER A 113 8.63 -7.82 9.11
CA SER A 113 9.07 -9.12 8.67
C SER A 113 7.90 -9.80 7.96
N THR A 114 8.18 -10.56 6.92
CA THR A 114 7.17 -11.31 6.17
C THR A 114 6.31 -12.16 7.12
N ASP A 115 6.91 -12.68 8.19
CA ASP A 115 6.23 -13.45 9.24
C ASP A 115 5.18 -12.62 9.98
N ASN A 116 5.46 -11.36 10.29
CA ASN A 116 4.51 -10.47 10.96
C ASN A 116 3.32 -10.14 10.06
N ILE A 117 3.55 -9.99 8.76
CA ILE A 117 2.48 -9.74 7.78
C ILE A 117 1.59 -10.97 7.61
N GLN A 118 2.19 -12.15 7.47
CA GLN A 118 1.46 -13.41 7.37
C GLN A 118 0.61 -13.66 8.63
N HIS A 119 1.18 -13.42 9.80
CA HIS A 119 0.48 -13.55 11.07
C HIS A 119 -0.70 -12.58 11.17
N LEU A 120 -0.50 -11.30 10.87
CA LEU A 120 -1.57 -10.29 10.87
C LEU A 120 -2.70 -10.67 9.90
N THR A 121 -2.33 -11.16 8.74
CA THR A 121 -3.26 -11.64 7.72
C THR A 121 -4.13 -12.78 8.21
N GLU A 122 -3.52 -13.76 8.86
CA GLU A 122 -4.24 -14.92 9.41
C GLU A 122 -5.18 -14.49 10.54
N LEU A 123 -4.75 -13.57 11.40
CA LEU A 123 -5.61 -13.00 12.44
C LEU A 123 -6.84 -12.30 11.84
N ILE A 124 -6.64 -11.47 10.80
CA ILE A 124 -7.76 -10.82 10.11
C ILE A 124 -8.68 -11.85 9.48
N ARG A 125 -8.16 -12.93 8.89
CA ARG A 125 -8.96 -13.98 8.25
C ARG A 125 -9.85 -14.70 9.23
N GLN A 126 -9.41 -14.90 10.47
CA GLN A 126 -10.14 -15.59 11.53
C GLN A 126 -11.18 -14.69 12.21
N MET A 127 -11.16 -13.40 11.98
CA MET A 127 -12.12 -12.46 12.57
C MET A 127 -13.53 -12.68 12.05
N LYS A 128 -14.52 -12.27 12.85
CA LYS A 128 -15.92 -12.23 12.41
C LYS A 128 -16.06 -11.34 11.16
N PRO A 129 -16.89 -11.73 10.17
CA PRO A 129 -17.05 -11.00 8.92
C PRO A 129 -17.32 -9.51 9.11
N MET A 130 -18.08 -9.12 10.12
CA MET A 130 -18.40 -7.73 10.44
C MET A 130 -17.17 -6.83 10.72
N TYR A 131 -16.05 -7.42 11.14
CA TYR A 131 -14.77 -6.71 11.35
C TYR A 131 -13.79 -6.98 10.23
N ARG A 132 -13.71 -8.24 9.78
CA ARG A 132 -12.81 -8.69 8.72
C ARG A 132 -13.01 -7.93 7.43
N ASP A 133 -14.25 -7.82 6.97
CA ASP A 133 -14.55 -7.29 5.65
C ASP A 133 -14.24 -5.77 5.55
N PRO A 134 -14.61 -4.92 6.53
CA PRO A 134 -14.16 -3.53 6.56
C PRO A 134 -12.63 -3.38 6.64
N LEU A 135 -11.95 -4.21 7.45
CA LEU A 135 -10.49 -4.16 7.58
C LEU A 135 -9.78 -4.54 6.27
N ARG A 136 -10.29 -5.54 5.55
CA ARG A 136 -9.76 -5.92 4.23
C ARG A 136 -9.90 -4.80 3.22
N LEU A 137 -11.06 -4.17 3.14
CA LEU A 137 -11.28 -3.04 2.22
C LEU A 137 -10.41 -1.84 2.59
N LEU A 138 -10.25 -1.55 3.89
CA LEU A 138 -9.33 -0.52 4.36
C LEU A 138 -7.87 -0.83 3.95
N ALA A 139 -7.42 -2.08 4.09
CA ALA A 139 -6.09 -2.52 3.67
C ALA A 139 -5.88 -2.41 2.15
N MET A 140 -6.95 -2.48 1.35
CA MET A 140 -6.94 -2.25 -0.09
C MET A 140 -7.01 -0.76 -0.47
N GLY A 141 -6.98 0.15 0.52
CA GLY A 141 -6.97 1.60 0.32
C GLY A 141 -8.34 2.25 0.10
N TYR A 142 -9.43 1.54 0.41
CA TYR A 142 -10.77 2.12 0.36
C TYR A 142 -10.99 3.09 1.52
N THR A 143 -11.65 4.21 1.26
CA THR A 143 -12.10 5.15 2.30
C THR A 143 -13.28 4.58 3.08
N ASN A 144 -13.54 5.11 4.28
CA ASN A 144 -14.69 4.68 5.09
C ASN A 144 -16.02 4.80 4.34
N ARG A 145 -16.18 5.84 3.54
CA ARG A 145 -17.36 6.07 2.71
C ARG A 145 -17.54 4.98 1.64
N GLU A 146 -16.47 4.64 0.93
CA GLU A 146 -16.49 3.59 -0.09
C GLU A 146 -16.71 2.21 0.52
N ILE A 147 -16.15 1.95 1.72
CA ILE A 147 -16.42 0.73 2.49
C ILE A 147 -17.90 0.67 2.88
N ALA A 148 -18.46 1.79 3.33
CA ALA A 148 -19.88 1.87 3.67
C ALA A 148 -20.77 1.56 2.48
N GLU A 149 -20.50 2.18 1.33
CA GLU A 149 -21.21 1.92 0.07
C GLU A 149 -21.07 0.45 -0.37
N SER A 150 -19.88 -0.11 -0.30
CA SER A 150 -19.59 -1.50 -0.72
C SER A 150 -20.26 -2.55 0.16
N LEU A 151 -20.41 -2.27 1.45
CA LEU A 151 -20.97 -3.21 2.44
C LEU A 151 -22.43 -2.91 2.80
N GLY A 152 -23.06 -1.90 2.19
CA GLY A 152 -24.42 -1.47 2.49
C GLY A 152 -24.57 -0.96 3.94
N LEU A 153 -23.56 -0.25 4.45
CA LEU A 153 -23.49 0.27 5.80
C LEU A 153 -23.46 1.81 5.79
N THR A 154 -23.62 2.41 6.98
CA THR A 154 -23.34 3.83 7.16
C THR A 154 -21.86 4.06 7.51
N ASP A 155 -21.35 5.25 7.22
CA ASP A 155 -19.97 5.64 7.52
C ASP A 155 -19.63 5.49 9.02
N ASP A 156 -20.57 5.84 9.90
CA ASP A 156 -20.40 5.69 11.35
C ASP A 156 -20.28 4.21 11.78
N VAL A 157 -21.07 3.34 11.19
CA VAL A 157 -21.00 1.89 11.45
C VAL A 157 -19.66 1.32 10.99
N VAL A 158 -19.17 1.74 9.82
CA VAL A 158 -17.84 1.34 9.32
C VAL A 158 -16.76 1.79 10.30
N ARG A 159 -16.80 3.06 10.73
CA ARG A 159 -15.83 3.63 11.68
C ARG A 159 -15.78 2.85 12.99
N ILE A 160 -16.95 2.52 13.55
CA ILE A 160 -17.06 1.73 14.77
C ILE A 160 -16.51 0.30 14.56
N ARG A 161 -16.82 -0.33 13.43
CA ARG A 161 -16.33 -1.70 13.12
C ARG A 161 -14.82 -1.72 12.93
N LEU A 162 -14.25 -0.76 12.22
CA LEU A 162 -12.81 -0.62 12.05
C LEU A 162 -12.11 -0.38 13.39
N PHE A 163 -12.65 0.50 14.25
CA PHE A 163 -12.09 0.76 15.57
C PHE A 163 -12.10 -0.48 16.47
N ARG A 164 -13.24 -1.18 16.54
CA ARG A 164 -13.35 -2.41 17.36
C ARG A 164 -12.49 -3.55 16.79
N GLY A 165 -12.48 -3.70 15.47
CA GLY A 165 -11.65 -4.69 14.79
C GLY A 165 -10.16 -4.44 15.03
N GLY A 166 -9.71 -3.18 14.93
CA GLY A 166 -8.34 -2.78 15.25
C GLY A 166 -7.94 -3.07 16.69
N LYS A 167 -8.84 -2.81 17.66
CA LYS A 167 -8.60 -3.16 19.07
C LYS A 167 -8.45 -4.67 19.29
N LEU A 168 -9.27 -5.48 18.62
CA LEU A 168 -9.18 -6.95 18.71
C LEU A 168 -7.84 -7.42 18.13
N LEU A 169 -7.44 -6.92 16.97
CA LEU A 169 -6.13 -7.24 16.36
C LEU A 169 -4.98 -6.87 17.28
N TRP A 170 -5.01 -5.67 17.84
CA TRP A 170 -3.97 -5.20 18.76
C TRP A 170 -3.85 -6.10 19.99
N LYS A 171 -4.98 -6.52 20.55
CA LYS A 171 -5.00 -7.42 21.70
C LYS A 171 -4.38 -8.77 21.35
N GLU A 172 -4.73 -9.36 20.21
CA GLU A 172 -4.20 -10.67 19.79
C GLU A 172 -2.70 -10.58 19.45
N LEU A 173 -2.24 -9.51 18.84
CA LEU A 173 -0.82 -9.30 18.55
C LEU A 173 0.03 -9.21 19.82
N ASN A 174 -0.48 -8.51 20.86
CA ASN A 174 0.26 -8.31 22.12
C ASN A 174 -0.01 -9.41 23.17
N SER A 175 -0.87 -10.37 22.92
CA SER A 175 -1.14 -11.48 23.87
C SER A 175 -0.14 -12.63 23.80
N ARG A 176 0.87 -12.54 22.91
CA ARG A 176 1.90 -13.57 22.70
C ARG A 176 3.30 -13.16 23.17
N GLU A 177 3.43 -12.00 23.83
CA GLU A 177 4.60 -11.66 24.64
C GLU A 177 4.37 -12.15 26.11
#